data_6c07b6bbc8d6e149879abdb1a53f00d9
#
_entry.id   6c07b6bbc8d6e149879abdb1a53f00d9
#
_cell.length_a   1.000
_cell.length_b   1.000
_cell.length_c   1.000
_cell.angle_alpha   90.00
_cell.angle_beta   90.00
_cell.angle_gamma   90.00
#
_symmetry.space_group_name_H-M   'P 1'
#
loop_
_entity.id
_entity.type
_entity.pdbx_description
1 polymer ?
#
loop_
_entity_poly.entity_id
_entity_poly.type
_entity_poly.pdbx_seq_one_letter_code
_entity_poly.pdbx_strand_id
1 'polypeptide(L)'
;LPIEQVTRVSLVVNLKTAEGREQIREMLAATAPNAKPSSWKLIGDGSEAGGVTEGWFTFETATSRGKGLLRLINGKAWTLLTTIQELKGFEEKKRDTRPKGVEHGVHAGRKSWLEEKQERAKTLGYSEQPYALVLGGGQAGIILGARLKKLGVPAVIVEKNPRAGDSWRNRYKSLCLHDPVWYDHLPYLPFPDDWPVFSPKDKIGDWLEMYTKVMELDYWTSSECKSAKWDDAQQQWEVVIERKADTPSGKAETLTLRPKHVVFATGMSGLPSLPKVAGMDSFKGEQAHSSAF
;
A
#
# COMPACT_ATOMS: atom_id res chain seq x y z
N LEU A 1 32.53 5.67 -11.50
CA LEU A 1 32.19 4.42 -12.17
C LEU A 1 31.58 4.74 -13.53
N PRO A 2 32.04 4.19 -14.64
CA PRO A 2 31.40 4.38 -15.94
C PRO A 2 30.06 3.62 -15.93
N ILE A 3 28.98 4.37 -16.01
CA ILE A 3 27.61 3.89 -15.99
C ILE A 3 27.18 3.70 -17.45
N GLU A 4 27.33 2.51 -17.99
CA GLU A 4 26.99 2.27 -19.40
C GLU A 4 25.61 1.64 -19.61
N GLN A 5 25.03 1.01 -18.60
CA GLN A 5 23.66 0.48 -18.62
C GLN A 5 23.14 0.33 -17.19
N VAL A 6 22.46 1.31 -16.65
CA VAL A 6 21.75 1.19 -15.37
C VAL A 6 20.28 1.34 -15.62
N THR A 7 19.49 0.33 -15.26
CA THR A 7 18.07 0.29 -15.57
C THR A 7 17.17 0.83 -14.48
N ARG A 8 17.66 1.04 -13.26
CA ARG A 8 16.83 1.63 -12.19
C ARG A 8 17.64 2.31 -11.11
N VAL A 9 17.45 3.60 -10.91
CA VAL A 9 17.94 4.34 -9.74
C VAL A 9 16.81 5.18 -9.15
N SER A 10 16.52 5.02 -7.87
CA SER A 10 15.65 5.93 -7.13
C SER A 10 16.37 6.33 -5.83
N LEU A 11 16.74 7.59 -5.70
CA LEU A 11 17.40 8.15 -4.51
C LEU A 11 16.46 9.05 -3.68
N VAL A 12 15.23 9.22 -4.12
CA VAL A 12 14.22 10.07 -3.49
C VAL A 12 12.90 9.32 -3.43
N VAL A 13 11.95 9.80 -2.63
CA VAL A 13 10.58 9.25 -2.54
C VAL A 13 9.86 9.47 -3.88
N ASN A 14 10.29 8.76 -4.90
CA ASN A 14 9.59 8.68 -6.18
C ASN A 14 9.80 7.30 -6.80
N LEU A 15 8.86 6.89 -7.62
CA LEU A 15 8.94 5.68 -8.43
C LEU A 15 9.47 6.08 -9.81
N LYS A 16 10.78 6.23 -9.94
CA LYS A 16 11.40 6.58 -11.20
C LYS A 16 12.43 5.54 -11.61
N THR A 17 12.33 5.10 -12.85
CA THR A 17 13.38 4.36 -13.55
C THR A 17 14.13 5.33 -14.45
N ALA A 18 15.45 5.30 -14.42
CA ALA A 18 16.29 6.02 -15.34
C ALA A 18 17.22 5.02 -16.06
N GLU A 19 17.29 5.10 -17.37
CA GLU A 19 18.06 4.19 -18.22
C GLU A 19 19.11 4.99 -18.99
N GLY A 20 20.32 4.44 -19.00
CA GLY A 20 21.46 5.08 -19.67
C GLY A 20 22.06 6.25 -18.88
N ARG A 21 23.27 6.63 -19.30
CA ARG A 21 24.10 7.61 -18.59
C ARG A 21 23.44 8.98 -18.46
N GLU A 22 22.76 9.43 -19.51
CA GLU A 22 22.20 10.77 -19.55
C GLU A 22 21.03 10.92 -18.55
N GLN A 23 20.03 10.05 -18.64
CA GLN A 23 18.88 10.09 -17.72
C GLN A 23 19.28 9.94 -16.27
N ILE A 24 20.28 9.08 -15.98
CA ILE A 24 20.79 8.89 -14.62
C ILE A 24 21.50 10.16 -14.14
N ARG A 25 22.31 10.82 -14.99
CA ARG A 25 22.98 12.07 -14.65
C ARG A 25 21.96 13.17 -14.35
N GLU A 26 20.94 13.34 -15.19
CA GLU A 26 19.87 14.30 -14.98
C GLU A 26 19.12 14.03 -13.67
N MET A 27 18.74 12.77 -13.42
CA MET A 27 18.05 12.40 -12.20
C MET A 27 18.91 12.69 -10.96
N LEU A 28 20.19 12.33 -10.98
CA LEU A 28 21.09 12.58 -9.86
C LEU A 28 21.33 14.08 -9.65
N ALA A 29 21.52 14.84 -10.74
CA ALA A 29 21.67 16.28 -10.64
C ALA A 29 20.45 16.97 -10.02
N ALA A 30 19.25 16.50 -10.35
CA ALA A 30 18.01 17.06 -9.83
C ALA A 30 17.73 16.63 -8.37
N THR A 31 18.19 15.47 -7.93
CA THR A 31 17.75 14.87 -6.67
C THR A 31 18.82 14.80 -5.59
N ALA A 32 20.07 14.52 -5.93
CA ALA A 32 21.15 14.31 -4.96
C ALA A 32 21.45 15.52 -4.07
N PRO A 33 21.38 16.79 -4.54
CA PRO A 33 21.62 17.96 -3.69
C PRO A 33 20.66 18.04 -2.50
N ASN A 34 19.40 17.67 -2.70
CA ASN A 34 18.37 17.69 -1.67
C ASN A 34 18.38 16.40 -0.83
N ALA A 35 18.56 15.24 -1.47
CA ALA A 35 18.60 13.95 -0.81
C ALA A 35 19.85 13.77 0.07
N LYS A 36 20.98 14.34 -0.33
CA LYS A 36 22.28 14.24 0.38
C LYS A 36 22.61 12.80 0.77
N PRO A 37 22.71 11.87 -0.21
CA PRO A 37 22.97 10.46 0.08
C PRO A 37 24.34 10.27 0.74
N SER A 38 24.36 9.46 1.80
CA SER A 38 25.54 9.25 2.66
C SER A 38 25.50 7.89 3.35
N SER A 39 26.52 7.59 4.17
CA SER A 39 26.55 6.44 5.08
C SER A 39 26.34 5.09 4.38
N TRP A 40 26.96 4.92 3.21
CA TRP A 40 26.86 3.69 2.43
C TRP A 40 27.58 2.54 3.16
N LYS A 41 26.88 1.42 3.36
CA LYS A 41 27.44 0.25 4.05
C LYS A 41 26.93 -1.02 3.38
N LEU A 42 27.85 -1.91 2.99
CA LEU A 42 27.53 -3.23 2.48
C LEU A 42 26.83 -4.08 3.57
N ILE A 43 25.85 -4.89 3.16
CA ILE A 43 25.15 -5.85 4.01
C ILE A 43 25.67 -7.24 3.65
N GLY A 44 26.43 -7.84 4.57
CA GLY A 44 27.08 -9.14 4.31
C GLY A 44 28.14 -9.04 3.22
N ASP A 45 28.51 -10.19 2.68
CA ASP A 45 29.42 -10.31 1.56
C ASP A 45 28.64 -10.19 0.23
N GLY A 46 29.29 -9.66 -0.80
CA GLY A 46 28.76 -9.72 -2.15
C GLY A 46 28.77 -11.15 -2.68
N SER A 47 27.93 -11.42 -3.66
CA SER A 47 27.90 -12.71 -4.37
C SER A 47 28.26 -12.52 -5.84
N GLU A 48 28.81 -13.58 -6.45
CA GLU A 48 29.10 -13.62 -7.88
C GLU A 48 28.52 -14.90 -8.48
N ALA A 49 27.70 -14.75 -9.52
CA ALA A 49 27.12 -15.85 -10.26
C ALA A 49 26.85 -15.43 -11.71
N GLY A 50 27.20 -16.31 -12.67
CA GLY A 50 26.92 -16.06 -14.08
C GLY A 50 27.57 -14.77 -14.64
N GLY A 51 28.73 -14.35 -14.10
CA GLY A 51 29.42 -13.11 -14.50
C GLY A 51 28.80 -11.83 -13.94
N VAL A 52 27.83 -11.95 -13.04
CA VAL A 52 27.21 -10.84 -12.32
C VAL A 52 27.71 -10.85 -10.89
N THR A 53 28.31 -9.75 -10.45
CA THR A 53 28.60 -9.49 -9.02
C THR A 53 27.47 -8.65 -8.46
N GLU A 54 26.86 -9.06 -7.33
CA GLU A 54 25.81 -8.31 -6.68
C GLU A 54 26.04 -8.13 -5.18
N GLY A 55 25.54 -7.04 -4.64
CA GLY A 55 25.64 -6.76 -3.21
C GLY A 55 24.51 -5.86 -2.73
N TRP A 56 23.96 -6.24 -1.59
CA TRP A 56 23.02 -5.41 -0.85
C TRP A 56 23.75 -4.39 0.01
N PHE A 57 23.21 -3.20 0.12
CA PHE A 57 23.78 -2.14 0.94
C PHE A 57 22.68 -1.31 1.63
N THR A 58 23.05 -0.66 2.73
CA THR A 58 22.26 0.40 3.35
C THR A 58 22.84 1.75 2.98
N PHE A 59 22.00 2.77 3.02
CA PHE A 59 22.39 4.17 2.85
C PHE A 59 21.46 5.08 3.65
N GLU A 60 21.87 6.33 3.81
CA GLU A 60 21.07 7.37 4.41
C GLU A 60 20.88 8.54 3.45
N THR A 61 19.81 9.28 3.65
CA THR A 61 19.59 10.59 3.05
C THR A 61 19.40 11.63 4.13
N ALA A 62 19.16 12.89 3.76
CA ALA A 62 18.85 13.95 4.72
C ALA A 62 17.65 13.57 5.62
N THR A 63 16.63 12.88 5.06
CA THR A 63 15.34 12.62 5.73
C THR A 63 15.04 11.13 5.92
N SER A 64 15.86 10.23 5.41
CA SER A 64 15.48 8.81 5.35
C SER A 64 16.68 7.87 5.52
N ARG A 65 16.38 6.61 5.86
CA ARG A 65 17.30 5.48 5.76
C ARG A 65 16.80 4.54 4.67
N GLY A 66 17.70 4.00 3.88
CA GLY A 66 17.38 3.18 2.74
C GLY A 66 18.21 1.91 2.63
N LYS A 67 17.74 1.02 1.75
CA LYS A 67 18.42 -0.20 1.33
C LYS A 67 18.49 -0.25 -0.17
N GLY A 68 19.57 -0.77 -0.73
CA GLY A 68 19.71 -0.91 -2.16
C GLY A 68 20.37 -2.22 -2.57
N LEU A 69 20.25 -2.54 -3.84
CA LEU A 69 20.95 -3.65 -4.50
C LEU A 69 21.72 -3.08 -5.67
N LEU A 70 23.04 -3.32 -5.70
CA LEU A 70 23.90 -3.01 -6.82
C LEU A 70 24.29 -4.31 -7.53
N ARG A 71 24.15 -4.33 -8.85
CA ARG A 71 24.65 -5.38 -9.71
C ARG A 71 25.70 -4.84 -10.66
N LEU A 72 26.79 -5.59 -10.80
CA LEU A 72 27.90 -5.25 -11.67
C LEU A 72 28.12 -6.35 -12.71
N ILE A 73 28.47 -5.93 -13.93
CA ILE A 73 28.98 -6.80 -14.99
C ILE A 73 30.34 -6.25 -15.41
N ASN A 74 31.38 -7.08 -15.41
CA ASN A 74 32.74 -6.67 -15.71
C ASN A 74 33.19 -5.43 -14.90
N GLY A 75 32.86 -5.37 -13.61
CA GLY A 75 33.18 -4.27 -12.71
C GLY A 75 32.43 -2.95 -12.97
N LYS A 76 31.49 -2.92 -13.91
CA LYS A 76 30.66 -1.75 -14.22
C LYS A 76 29.24 -1.92 -13.67
N ALA A 77 28.65 -0.84 -13.18
CA ALA A 77 27.28 -0.87 -12.69
C ALA A 77 26.31 -1.20 -13.83
N TRP A 78 25.58 -2.30 -13.68
CA TRP A 78 24.52 -2.74 -14.59
C TRP A 78 23.15 -2.30 -14.09
N THR A 79 22.79 -2.63 -12.85
CA THR A 79 21.56 -2.17 -12.24
C THR A 79 21.81 -1.65 -10.83
N LEU A 80 21.09 -0.62 -10.44
CA LEU A 80 21.07 -0.08 -9.09
C LEU A 80 19.61 0.15 -8.66
N LEU A 81 19.18 -0.60 -7.66
CA LEU A 81 17.91 -0.38 -6.97
C LEU A 81 18.17 0.35 -5.66
N THR A 82 17.39 1.35 -5.34
CA THR A 82 17.35 1.97 -4.01
C THR A 82 15.92 2.08 -3.51
N THR A 83 15.68 1.77 -2.24
CA THR A 83 14.37 1.85 -1.61
C THR A 83 14.49 2.53 -0.26
N ILE A 84 13.53 3.39 0.06
CA ILE A 84 13.42 3.95 1.41
C ILE A 84 12.80 2.90 2.32
N GLN A 85 13.43 2.71 3.47
CA GLN A 85 12.99 1.78 4.50
C GLN A 85 12.35 2.50 5.69
N GLU A 86 12.82 3.72 6.00
CA GLU A 86 12.43 4.44 7.20
C GLU A 86 12.59 5.95 7.02
N LEU A 87 11.67 6.73 7.55
CA LEU A 87 11.77 8.19 7.64
C LEU A 87 12.42 8.59 8.96
N LYS A 88 13.45 9.43 8.92
CA LYS A 88 14.10 9.96 10.13
C LYS A 88 13.15 10.89 10.88
N GLY A 89 12.99 10.65 12.18
CA GLY A 89 12.06 11.39 13.04
C GLY A 89 10.62 10.89 12.99
N PHE A 90 10.32 9.92 12.11
CA PHE A 90 9.00 9.28 11.99
C PHE A 90 9.16 7.75 11.92
N GLU A 91 10.05 7.22 12.74
CA GLU A 91 10.32 5.79 12.79
C GLU A 91 9.09 5.02 13.31
N GLU A 92 8.81 3.88 12.70
CA GLU A 92 7.77 2.99 13.20
C GLU A 92 8.16 2.43 14.58
N LYS A 93 7.23 2.47 15.53
CA LYS A 93 7.44 1.88 16.86
C LYS A 93 7.47 0.36 16.76
N LYS A 94 8.63 -0.25 17.01
CA LYS A 94 8.86 -1.70 16.91
C LYS A 94 9.89 -2.17 17.92
N ARG A 95 9.89 -3.46 18.23
CA ARG A 95 10.82 -4.08 19.21
C ARG A 95 10.80 -3.32 20.55
N ASP A 96 11.88 -2.72 20.95
CA ASP A 96 12.02 -2.04 22.26
C ASP A 96 11.24 -0.73 22.34
N THR A 97 10.87 -0.15 21.19
CA THR A 97 10.05 1.08 21.12
C THR A 97 8.55 0.80 20.91
N ARG A 98 8.11 -0.49 20.86
CA ARG A 98 6.70 -0.85 20.69
C ARG A 98 5.83 -0.29 21.83
N PRO A 99 4.55 0.01 21.58
CA PRO A 99 3.62 0.37 22.65
C PRO A 99 3.57 -0.74 23.71
N LYS A 100 3.53 -0.35 24.99
CA LYS A 100 3.45 -1.32 26.11
C LYS A 100 2.12 -2.09 26.13
N GLY A 101 1.08 -1.54 25.50
CA GLY A 101 -0.27 -2.12 25.54
C GLY A 101 -0.94 -1.91 26.90
N VAL A 102 -1.75 -2.89 27.30
CA VAL A 102 -2.51 -2.86 28.55
C VAL A 102 -1.60 -3.21 29.73
N GLU A 103 -1.60 -2.36 30.77
CA GLU A 103 -0.88 -2.64 32.01
C GLU A 103 -1.68 -3.62 32.90
N HIS A 104 -0.96 -4.51 33.60
CA HIS A 104 -1.56 -5.40 34.58
C HIS A 104 -2.07 -4.62 35.80
N GLY A 105 -3.09 -5.17 36.47
CA GLY A 105 -3.64 -4.64 37.70
C GLY A 105 -5.06 -4.09 37.55
N VAL A 106 -5.68 -3.77 38.67
CA VAL A 106 -7.02 -3.21 38.74
C VAL A 106 -6.93 -1.68 38.65
N HIS A 107 -7.51 -1.12 37.61
CA HIS A 107 -7.61 0.31 37.41
C HIS A 107 -9.08 0.68 37.19
N ALA A 108 -9.66 1.42 38.11
CA ALA A 108 -11.05 1.86 38.01
C ALA A 108 -11.28 2.68 36.75
N GLY A 109 -12.34 2.37 36.00
CA GLY A 109 -12.72 3.08 34.78
C GLY A 109 -11.84 2.81 33.55
N ARG A 110 -10.92 1.83 33.61
CA ARG A 110 -10.13 1.44 32.44
C ARG A 110 -11.04 0.86 31.37
N LYS A 111 -10.89 1.34 30.13
CA LYS A 111 -11.48 0.70 28.97
C LYS A 111 -10.66 -0.50 28.54
N SER A 112 -11.34 -1.56 28.13
CA SER A 112 -10.72 -2.69 27.44
C SER A 112 -10.30 -2.27 26.03
N TRP A 113 -9.37 -3.04 25.43
CA TRP A 113 -8.97 -2.84 24.02
C TRP A 113 -10.17 -2.83 23.07
N LEU A 114 -11.17 -3.68 23.31
CA LEU A 114 -12.38 -3.74 22.50
C LEU A 114 -13.21 -2.45 22.62
N GLU A 115 -13.38 -1.93 23.84
CA GLU A 115 -14.11 -0.69 24.09
C GLU A 115 -13.41 0.51 23.42
N GLU A 116 -12.09 0.61 23.52
CA GLU A 116 -11.30 1.64 22.83
C GLU A 116 -11.47 1.57 21.30
N LYS A 117 -11.42 0.34 20.74
CA LYS A 117 -11.66 0.13 19.33
C LYS A 117 -13.07 0.52 18.88
N GLN A 118 -14.07 0.18 19.67
CA GLN A 118 -15.47 0.56 19.41
C GLN A 118 -15.70 2.06 19.50
N GLU A 119 -15.05 2.72 20.46
CA GLU A 119 -15.12 4.17 20.60
C GLU A 119 -14.47 4.86 19.42
N ARG A 120 -13.27 4.42 19.00
CA ARG A 120 -12.61 4.94 17.81
C ARG A 120 -13.48 4.79 16.56
N ALA A 121 -14.18 3.68 16.42
CA ALA A 121 -15.11 3.46 15.29
C ALA A 121 -16.30 4.44 15.30
N LYS A 122 -16.65 5.01 16.47
CA LYS A 122 -17.71 6.01 16.62
C LYS A 122 -17.22 7.45 16.48
N THR A 123 -15.92 7.70 16.67
CA THR A 123 -15.35 9.06 16.64
C THR A 123 -14.66 9.37 15.31
N LEU A 124 -13.86 8.45 14.78
CA LEU A 124 -13.10 8.68 13.55
C LEU A 124 -14.03 8.76 12.32
N GLY A 125 -13.96 9.89 11.63
CA GLY A 125 -14.82 10.21 10.49
C GLY A 125 -16.15 10.88 10.91
N TYR A 126 -16.39 11.04 12.21
CA TYR A 126 -17.57 11.70 12.77
C TYR A 126 -17.18 12.97 13.55
N SER A 127 -16.82 12.82 14.81
CA SER A 127 -16.31 13.94 15.64
C SER A 127 -14.83 14.22 15.38
N GLU A 128 -14.07 13.25 14.91
CA GLU A 128 -12.66 13.36 14.55
C GLU A 128 -12.46 13.14 13.06
N GLN A 129 -11.79 14.06 12.36
CA GLN A 129 -11.53 13.90 10.94
C GLN A 129 -10.27 13.06 10.70
N PRO A 130 -10.27 12.14 9.72
CA PRO A 130 -9.06 11.45 9.31
C PRO A 130 -8.10 12.44 8.65
N TYR A 131 -6.79 12.26 8.88
CA TYR A 131 -5.76 13.01 8.16
C TYR A 131 -5.64 12.56 6.70
N ALA A 132 -5.77 11.26 6.47
CA ALA A 132 -5.76 10.65 5.14
C ALA A 132 -7.00 9.79 4.91
N LEU A 133 -7.56 9.89 3.69
CA LEU A 133 -8.65 9.05 3.22
C LEU A 133 -8.16 8.22 2.05
N VAL A 134 -8.29 6.88 2.16
CA VAL A 134 -7.88 5.94 1.13
C VAL A 134 -9.12 5.39 0.45
N LEU A 135 -9.29 5.70 -0.82
CA LEU A 135 -10.41 5.24 -1.64
C LEU A 135 -10.04 3.94 -2.36
N GLY A 136 -10.63 2.85 -1.92
CA GLY A 136 -10.38 1.48 -2.38
C GLY A 136 -9.68 0.63 -1.33
N GLY A 137 -10.34 -0.43 -0.90
CA GLY A 137 -9.89 -1.36 0.15
C GLY A 137 -9.29 -2.66 -0.39
N GLY A 138 -8.74 -2.66 -1.61
CA GLY A 138 -7.91 -3.74 -2.12
C GLY A 138 -6.53 -3.78 -1.46
N GLN A 139 -5.64 -4.66 -1.94
CA GLN A 139 -4.30 -4.83 -1.37
C GLN A 139 -3.52 -3.52 -1.23
N ALA A 140 -3.59 -2.61 -2.22
CA ALA A 140 -2.87 -1.35 -2.17
C ALA A 140 -3.38 -0.42 -1.04
N GLY A 141 -4.71 -0.30 -0.90
CA GLY A 141 -5.31 0.49 0.18
C GLY A 141 -5.04 -0.09 1.57
N ILE A 142 -5.10 -1.41 1.70
CA ILE A 142 -4.78 -2.13 2.94
C ILE A 142 -3.32 -1.94 3.34
N ILE A 143 -2.38 -2.08 2.40
CA ILE A 143 -0.95 -1.86 2.64
C ILE A 143 -0.68 -0.42 3.10
N LEU A 144 -1.24 0.55 2.41
CA LEU A 144 -1.09 1.95 2.78
C LEU A 144 -1.68 2.24 4.14
N GLY A 145 -2.89 1.76 4.41
CA GLY A 145 -3.55 1.92 5.72
C GLY A 145 -2.71 1.34 6.86
N ALA A 146 -2.11 0.16 6.66
CA ALA A 146 -1.23 -0.46 7.64
C ALA A 146 0.04 0.40 7.89
N ARG A 147 0.65 0.95 6.84
CA ARG A 147 1.80 1.86 6.97
C ARG A 147 1.42 3.15 7.71
N LEU A 148 0.33 3.79 7.33
CA LEU A 148 -0.16 5.01 7.98
C LEU A 148 -0.43 4.77 9.47
N LYS A 149 -1.08 3.65 9.81
CA LYS A 149 -1.34 3.28 11.21
C LYS A 149 -0.05 3.07 12.01
N LYS A 150 0.95 2.38 11.46
CA LYS A 150 2.25 2.19 12.13
C LYS A 150 3.02 3.50 12.33
N LEU A 151 2.79 4.49 11.49
CA LEU A 151 3.32 5.85 11.61
C LEU A 151 2.46 6.76 12.51
N GLY A 152 1.35 6.26 13.06
CA GLY A 152 0.44 7.05 13.92
C GLY A 152 -0.41 8.07 13.15
N VAL A 153 -0.56 7.92 11.83
CA VAL A 153 -1.37 8.81 10.99
C VAL A 153 -2.83 8.33 10.99
N PRO A 154 -3.79 9.14 11.47
CA PRO A 154 -5.21 8.79 11.41
C PRO A 154 -5.67 8.66 9.94
N ALA A 155 -6.09 7.48 9.54
CA ALA A 155 -6.53 7.21 8.17
C ALA A 155 -7.75 6.32 8.17
N VAL A 156 -8.65 6.54 7.22
CA VAL A 156 -9.81 5.69 6.94
C VAL A 156 -9.67 5.10 5.55
N ILE A 157 -9.90 3.80 5.43
CA ILE A 157 -10.00 3.10 4.15
C ILE A 157 -11.48 2.93 3.82
N VAL A 158 -11.90 3.38 2.65
CA VAL A 158 -13.27 3.27 2.15
C VAL A 158 -13.35 2.21 1.07
N GLU A 159 -14.20 1.20 1.27
CA GLU A 159 -14.39 0.07 0.35
C GLU A 159 -15.88 -0.11 0.02
N LYS A 160 -16.18 -0.16 -1.27
CA LYS A 160 -17.56 -0.32 -1.77
C LYS A 160 -18.16 -1.70 -1.50
N ASN A 161 -17.33 -2.74 -1.46
CA ASN A 161 -17.77 -4.11 -1.22
C ASN A 161 -18.09 -4.34 0.27
N PRO A 162 -18.95 -5.32 0.57
CA PRO A 162 -19.37 -5.61 1.95
C PRO A 162 -18.29 -6.25 2.83
N ARG A 163 -17.23 -6.81 2.24
CA ARG A 163 -16.15 -7.47 2.98
C ARG A 163 -14.79 -7.07 2.42
N ALA A 164 -13.81 -6.92 3.29
CA ALA A 164 -12.42 -6.83 2.87
C ALA A 164 -12.01 -8.10 2.11
N GLY A 165 -11.28 -7.93 1.01
CA GLY A 165 -10.89 -9.05 0.14
C GLY A 165 -11.89 -9.38 -0.99
N ASP A 166 -13.08 -8.79 -1.01
CA ASP A 166 -14.08 -9.06 -2.06
C ASP A 166 -13.63 -8.54 -3.43
N SER A 167 -12.67 -7.63 -3.49
CA SER A 167 -11.98 -7.26 -4.73
C SER A 167 -11.31 -8.45 -5.42
N TRP A 168 -10.97 -9.50 -4.67
CA TRP A 168 -10.48 -10.78 -5.18
C TRP A 168 -11.60 -11.81 -5.34
N ARG A 169 -12.44 -12.00 -4.32
CA ARG A 169 -13.53 -13.00 -4.35
C ARG A 169 -14.51 -12.78 -5.50
N ASN A 170 -14.80 -11.53 -5.83
CA ASN A 170 -15.73 -11.15 -6.91
C ASN A 170 -15.10 -11.18 -8.33
N ARG A 171 -13.96 -11.86 -8.50
CA ARG A 171 -13.32 -12.06 -9.80
C ARG A 171 -13.70 -13.41 -10.40
N TYR A 172 -13.33 -13.66 -11.65
CA TYR A 172 -13.63 -14.92 -12.34
C TYR A 172 -13.15 -16.15 -11.55
N LYS A 173 -13.90 -17.27 -11.71
CA LYS A 173 -13.80 -18.42 -10.82
C LYS A 173 -12.41 -19.05 -10.73
N SER A 174 -11.68 -19.10 -11.83
CA SER A 174 -10.36 -19.73 -11.92
C SER A 174 -9.19 -18.81 -11.59
N LEU A 175 -9.43 -17.57 -11.12
CA LEU A 175 -8.34 -16.65 -10.79
C LEU A 175 -7.46 -17.18 -9.67
N CYS A 176 -6.16 -17.15 -9.90
CA CYS A 176 -5.12 -17.33 -8.89
C CYS A 176 -4.05 -16.24 -9.05
N LEU A 177 -3.11 -16.16 -8.11
CA LEU A 177 -1.92 -15.34 -8.28
C LEU A 177 -1.17 -15.77 -9.55
N HIS A 178 -0.67 -14.81 -10.32
CA HIS A 178 0.14 -15.05 -11.51
C HIS A 178 1.61 -15.21 -11.16
N ASP A 179 2.06 -14.47 -10.15
CA ASP A 179 3.41 -14.56 -9.60
C ASP A 179 3.47 -15.61 -8.49
N PRO A 180 4.62 -16.24 -8.28
CA PRO A 180 4.82 -17.14 -7.14
C PRO A 180 4.59 -16.42 -5.81
N VAL A 181 3.89 -17.08 -4.89
CA VAL A 181 3.42 -16.53 -3.62
C VAL A 181 4.50 -15.84 -2.77
N TRP A 182 5.75 -16.24 -2.91
CA TRP A 182 6.87 -15.64 -2.17
C TRP A 182 7.27 -14.24 -2.66
N TYR A 183 6.72 -13.74 -3.77
CA TYR A 183 6.88 -12.35 -4.22
C TYR A 183 5.79 -11.41 -3.73
N ASP A 184 4.64 -11.94 -3.30
CA ASP A 184 3.40 -11.19 -3.12
C ASP A 184 3.06 -10.85 -1.66
N HIS A 185 4.03 -10.95 -0.76
CA HIS A 185 3.83 -10.68 0.66
C HIS A 185 3.35 -9.26 0.94
N LEU A 186 2.39 -9.16 1.85
CA LEU A 186 2.02 -7.87 2.44
C LEU A 186 3.05 -7.44 3.50
N PRO A 187 3.24 -6.13 3.74
CA PRO A 187 4.08 -5.65 4.83
C PRO A 187 3.64 -6.23 6.18
N TYR A 188 4.59 -6.47 7.09
CA TYR A 188 4.42 -6.94 8.47
C TYR A 188 3.98 -8.40 8.65
N LEU A 189 3.15 -8.94 7.78
CA LEU A 189 2.65 -10.31 7.84
C LEU A 189 2.91 -10.99 6.50
N PRO A 190 3.97 -11.81 6.38
CA PRO A 190 4.20 -12.62 5.19
C PRO A 190 3.16 -13.73 5.08
N PHE A 191 2.92 -14.23 3.87
CA PHE A 191 2.14 -15.45 3.68
C PHE A 191 2.84 -16.64 4.35
N PRO A 192 2.07 -17.63 4.86
CA PRO A 192 2.64 -18.86 5.38
C PRO A 192 3.51 -19.60 4.35
N ASP A 193 4.58 -20.23 4.81
CA ASP A 193 5.56 -20.90 3.94
C ASP A 193 4.99 -22.12 3.19
N ASP A 194 3.87 -22.68 3.68
CA ASP A 194 3.17 -23.83 3.11
C ASP A 194 2.08 -23.44 2.09
N TRP A 195 1.93 -22.16 1.79
CA TRP A 195 0.94 -21.75 0.80
C TRP A 195 1.29 -22.22 -0.61
N PRO A 196 0.26 -22.55 -1.44
CA PRO A 196 0.50 -22.96 -2.81
C PRO A 196 1.20 -21.87 -3.62
N VAL A 197 2.08 -22.26 -4.51
CA VAL A 197 2.86 -21.35 -5.36
C VAL A 197 1.98 -20.30 -6.04
N PHE A 198 0.84 -20.73 -6.58
CA PHE A 198 -0.17 -19.86 -7.18
C PHE A 198 -1.45 -19.93 -6.34
N SER A 199 -1.55 -19.04 -5.38
CA SER A 199 -2.67 -19.03 -4.44
C SER A 199 -3.97 -18.63 -5.11
N PRO A 200 -5.09 -19.35 -4.86
CA PRO A 200 -6.39 -19.04 -5.45
C PRO A 200 -6.98 -17.76 -4.85
N LYS A 201 -7.81 -17.06 -5.64
CA LYS A 201 -8.38 -15.74 -5.31
C LYS A 201 -9.11 -15.68 -3.96
N ASP A 202 -9.85 -16.74 -3.61
CA ASP A 202 -10.64 -16.75 -2.37
C ASP A 202 -9.73 -16.85 -1.14
N LYS A 203 -8.63 -17.60 -1.23
CA LYS A 203 -7.60 -17.68 -0.19
C LYS A 203 -6.92 -16.32 0.03
N ILE A 204 -6.63 -15.59 -1.06
CA ILE A 204 -6.13 -14.22 -0.99
C ILE A 204 -7.17 -13.29 -0.35
N GLY A 205 -8.45 -13.42 -0.75
CA GLY A 205 -9.54 -12.65 -0.15
C GLY A 205 -9.64 -12.84 1.37
N ASP A 206 -9.54 -14.08 1.84
CA ASP A 206 -9.58 -14.39 3.28
C ASP A 206 -8.34 -13.84 4.02
N TRP A 207 -7.18 -13.90 3.38
CA TRP A 207 -5.96 -13.28 3.93
C TRP A 207 -6.11 -11.77 4.11
N LEU A 208 -6.62 -11.07 3.10
CA LEU A 208 -6.84 -9.62 3.16
C LEU A 208 -7.86 -9.25 4.25
N GLU A 209 -8.92 -10.04 4.42
CA GLU A 209 -9.89 -9.83 5.49
C GLU A 209 -9.26 -10.03 6.88
N MET A 210 -8.53 -11.13 7.08
CA MET A 210 -7.77 -11.36 8.31
C MET A 210 -6.78 -10.24 8.58
N TYR A 211 -6.03 -9.82 7.55
CA TYR A 211 -5.01 -8.77 7.66
C TYR A 211 -5.60 -7.44 8.15
N THR A 212 -6.76 -7.02 7.62
CA THR A 212 -7.42 -5.79 8.09
C THR A 212 -7.76 -5.84 9.57
N LYS A 213 -8.21 -7.00 10.06
CA LYS A 213 -8.57 -7.24 11.46
C LYS A 213 -7.35 -7.26 12.37
N VAL A 214 -6.32 -8.03 12.00
CA VAL A 214 -5.09 -8.20 12.80
C VAL A 214 -4.27 -6.90 12.84
N MET A 215 -4.23 -6.16 11.74
CA MET A 215 -3.58 -4.85 11.67
C MET A 215 -4.44 -3.72 12.25
N GLU A 216 -5.66 -4.02 12.71
CA GLU A 216 -6.60 -3.09 13.33
C GLU A 216 -6.88 -1.84 12.48
N LEU A 217 -7.08 -2.04 11.17
CA LEU A 217 -7.28 -0.92 10.26
C LEU A 217 -8.66 -0.28 10.42
N ASP A 218 -8.73 1.04 10.35
CA ASP A 218 -9.98 1.77 10.26
C ASP A 218 -10.54 1.62 8.84
N TYR A 219 -11.31 0.54 8.64
CA TYR A 219 -11.74 0.05 7.34
C TYR A 219 -13.27 0.05 7.25
N TRP A 220 -13.81 0.87 6.35
CA TRP A 220 -15.24 1.03 6.14
C TRP A 220 -15.69 0.23 4.93
N THR A 221 -16.42 -0.85 5.18
CA THR A 221 -17.08 -1.66 4.16
C THR A 221 -18.37 -1.01 3.67
N SER A 222 -18.91 -1.49 2.55
CA SER A 222 -20.18 -1.00 1.96
C SER A 222 -20.25 0.52 1.86
N SER A 223 -19.09 1.16 1.59
CA SER A 223 -18.91 2.60 1.65
C SER A 223 -18.34 3.12 0.32
N GLU A 224 -18.93 4.15 -0.23
CA GLU A 224 -18.60 4.65 -1.57
C GLU A 224 -18.38 6.16 -1.57
N CYS A 225 -17.30 6.60 -2.19
CA CYS A 225 -17.06 8.02 -2.45
C CYS A 225 -17.98 8.51 -3.58
N LYS A 226 -18.80 9.51 -3.29
CA LYS A 226 -19.70 10.14 -4.28
C LYS A 226 -19.10 11.35 -4.94
N SER A 227 -18.33 12.14 -4.18
CA SER A 227 -17.62 13.30 -4.70
C SER A 227 -16.41 13.62 -3.84
N ALA A 228 -15.42 14.26 -4.46
CA ALA A 228 -14.27 14.82 -3.77
C ALA A 228 -13.93 16.17 -4.39
N LYS A 229 -13.79 17.20 -3.57
CA LYS A 229 -13.45 18.55 -3.98
C LYS A 229 -12.35 19.10 -3.08
N TRP A 230 -11.35 19.70 -3.66
CA TRP A 230 -10.33 20.43 -2.91
C TRP A 230 -10.84 21.80 -2.49
N ASP A 231 -10.59 22.16 -1.25
CA ASP A 231 -10.87 23.49 -0.67
C ASP A 231 -9.55 24.23 -0.45
N ASP A 232 -9.27 25.19 -1.30
CA ASP A 232 -8.04 25.98 -1.24
C ASP A 232 -7.97 26.86 -0.01
N ALA A 233 -9.11 27.34 0.50
CA ALA A 233 -9.15 28.22 1.68
C ALA A 233 -8.81 27.45 2.95
N GLN A 234 -9.28 26.22 3.07
CA GLN A 234 -9.05 25.35 4.24
C GLN A 234 -7.87 24.40 4.06
N GLN A 235 -7.27 24.35 2.85
CA GLN A 235 -6.16 23.44 2.50
C GLN A 235 -6.49 21.99 2.88
N GLN A 236 -7.66 21.51 2.46
CA GLN A 236 -8.17 20.17 2.73
C GLN A 236 -9.15 19.73 1.65
N TRP A 237 -9.41 18.44 1.61
CA TRP A 237 -10.45 17.88 0.76
C TRP A 237 -11.82 17.95 1.47
N GLU A 238 -12.88 18.11 0.71
CA GLU A 238 -14.26 17.81 1.10
C GLU A 238 -14.71 16.60 0.31
N VAL A 239 -14.96 15.48 1.02
CA VAL A 239 -15.27 14.18 0.40
C VAL A 239 -16.58 13.66 0.94
N VAL A 240 -17.55 13.46 0.04
CA VAL A 240 -18.86 12.89 0.38
C VAL A 240 -18.79 11.38 0.27
N ILE A 241 -19.07 10.69 1.38
CA ILE A 241 -19.11 9.24 1.48
C ILE A 241 -20.53 8.77 1.79
N GLU A 242 -21.04 7.84 1.00
CA GLU A 242 -22.24 7.08 1.32
C GLU A 242 -21.84 5.76 1.97
N ARG A 243 -22.33 5.51 3.18
CA ARG A 243 -22.13 4.25 3.93
C ARG A 243 -23.47 3.52 4.00
N LYS A 244 -23.50 2.27 3.53
CA LYS A 244 -24.74 1.46 3.46
C LYS A 244 -24.88 0.48 4.62
N ALA A 245 -23.77 0.12 5.26
CA ALA A 245 -23.72 -0.83 6.38
C ALA A 245 -22.52 -0.50 7.30
N ASP A 246 -22.43 -1.23 8.42
CA ASP A 246 -21.36 -1.12 9.41
C ASP A 246 -21.15 0.30 9.95
N THR A 247 -22.24 1.06 10.06
CA THR A 247 -22.23 2.41 10.64
C THR A 247 -22.47 2.35 12.13
N PRO A 248 -22.03 3.34 12.92
CA PRO A 248 -22.30 3.38 14.35
C PRO A 248 -23.80 3.40 14.70
N SER A 249 -24.63 3.96 13.80
CA SER A 249 -26.08 4.03 13.97
C SER A 249 -26.81 2.74 13.53
N GLY A 250 -26.11 1.83 12.83
CA GLY A 250 -26.70 0.65 12.19
C GLY A 250 -27.57 0.96 10.96
N LYS A 251 -27.60 2.21 10.49
CA LYS A 251 -28.40 2.66 9.34
C LYS A 251 -27.50 3.22 8.26
N ALA A 252 -27.99 3.16 7.01
CA ALA A 252 -27.31 3.84 5.90
C ALA A 252 -27.26 5.36 6.16
N GLU A 253 -26.12 5.96 5.85
CA GLU A 253 -25.88 7.38 6.07
C GLU A 253 -24.97 7.98 4.99
N THR A 254 -25.06 9.29 4.82
CA THR A 254 -24.15 10.07 3.98
C THR A 254 -23.46 11.09 4.87
N LEU A 255 -22.14 11.14 4.79
CA LEU A 255 -21.33 12.05 5.58
C LEU A 255 -20.24 12.71 4.73
N THR A 256 -19.78 13.87 5.21
CA THR A 256 -18.70 14.61 4.57
C THR A 256 -17.45 14.52 5.43
N LEU A 257 -16.39 13.94 4.86
CA LEU A 257 -15.07 13.90 5.48
C LEU A 257 -14.21 15.05 4.96
N ARG A 258 -13.30 15.52 5.82
CA ARG A 258 -12.37 16.61 5.52
C ARG A 258 -10.92 16.23 5.74
N PRO A 259 -10.39 15.25 4.99
CA PRO A 259 -8.99 14.83 5.12
C PRO A 259 -8.04 15.85 4.48
N LYS A 260 -6.79 15.87 4.94
CA LYS A 260 -5.70 16.61 4.27
C LYS A 260 -5.23 15.92 2.99
N HIS A 261 -5.33 14.60 2.92
CA HIS A 261 -4.92 13.80 1.79
C HIS A 261 -6.00 12.80 1.38
N VAL A 262 -6.22 12.70 0.07
CA VAL A 262 -7.05 11.66 -0.56
C VAL A 262 -6.14 10.82 -1.43
N VAL A 263 -6.20 9.50 -1.25
CA VAL A 263 -5.39 8.53 -2.01
C VAL A 263 -6.31 7.60 -2.78
N PHE A 264 -6.14 7.58 -4.10
CA PHE A 264 -6.86 6.65 -4.97
C PHE A 264 -6.14 5.30 -5.01
N ALA A 265 -6.74 4.29 -4.39
CA ALA A 265 -6.30 2.90 -4.38
C ALA A 265 -7.31 1.99 -5.09
N THR A 266 -7.97 2.51 -6.12
CA THR A 266 -9.13 1.90 -6.80
C THR A 266 -8.77 0.74 -7.73
N GLY A 267 -7.48 0.50 -7.95
CA GLY A 267 -6.97 -0.60 -8.78
C GLY A 267 -7.17 -0.38 -10.29
N MET A 268 -6.66 -1.31 -11.08
CA MET A 268 -6.76 -1.27 -12.55
C MET A 268 -8.04 -1.92 -13.09
N SER A 269 -8.69 -2.77 -12.31
CA SER A 269 -9.84 -3.59 -12.72
C SER A 269 -11.12 -3.24 -11.96
N GLY A 270 -11.28 -1.99 -11.54
CA GLY A 270 -12.41 -1.53 -10.72
C GLY A 270 -13.74 -1.43 -11.47
N LEU A 271 -13.69 -1.19 -12.78
CA LEU A 271 -14.87 -1.08 -13.66
C LEU A 271 -14.63 -1.91 -14.93
N PRO A 272 -15.67 -2.68 -15.39
CA PRO A 272 -15.59 -3.39 -16.65
C PRO A 272 -15.45 -2.41 -17.82
N SER A 273 -14.55 -2.70 -18.75
CA SER A 273 -14.43 -1.99 -20.02
C SER A 273 -14.76 -2.96 -21.16
N LEU A 274 -15.89 -2.76 -21.78
CA LEU A 274 -16.33 -3.59 -22.89
C LEU A 274 -15.78 -3.01 -24.20
N PRO A 275 -15.03 -3.78 -24.98
CA PRO A 275 -14.58 -3.34 -26.29
C PRO A 275 -15.77 -3.24 -27.25
N LYS A 276 -15.72 -2.27 -28.16
CA LYS A 276 -16.66 -2.18 -29.29
C LYS A 276 -15.98 -2.83 -30.51
N VAL A 277 -16.36 -4.06 -30.81
CA VAL A 277 -15.80 -4.82 -31.92
C VAL A 277 -16.87 -4.96 -33.01
N ALA A 278 -16.47 -4.76 -34.26
CA ALA A 278 -17.39 -4.95 -35.40
C ALA A 278 -17.93 -6.39 -35.42
N GLY A 279 -19.25 -6.52 -35.57
CA GLY A 279 -19.92 -7.81 -35.59
C GLY A 279 -20.40 -8.32 -34.23
N MET A 280 -20.12 -7.66 -33.11
CA MET A 280 -20.62 -8.07 -31.78
C MET A 280 -22.15 -8.21 -31.77
N ASP A 281 -22.89 -7.26 -32.35
CA ASP A 281 -24.35 -7.27 -32.35
C ASP A 281 -24.93 -8.41 -33.21
N SER A 282 -24.18 -8.93 -34.15
CA SER A 282 -24.58 -10.02 -35.04
C SER A 282 -24.10 -11.40 -34.61
N PHE A 283 -23.19 -11.47 -33.64
CA PHE A 283 -22.67 -12.72 -33.09
C PHE A 283 -23.79 -13.48 -32.35
N LYS A 284 -23.97 -14.76 -32.68
CA LYS A 284 -25.05 -15.60 -32.12
C LYS A 284 -24.64 -16.43 -30.91
N GLY A 285 -23.36 -16.43 -30.57
CA GLY A 285 -22.84 -17.10 -29.39
C GLY A 285 -22.95 -16.25 -28.12
N GLU A 286 -22.62 -16.84 -26.99
CA GLU A 286 -22.56 -16.12 -25.70
C GLU A 286 -21.44 -15.09 -25.70
N GLN A 287 -21.72 -13.92 -25.19
CA GLN A 287 -20.73 -12.85 -25.00
C GLN A 287 -20.75 -12.43 -23.54
N ALA A 288 -19.62 -12.53 -22.88
CA ALA A 288 -19.47 -12.14 -21.48
C ALA A 288 -18.18 -11.37 -21.26
N HIS A 289 -18.23 -10.40 -20.36
CA HIS A 289 -17.02 -9.78 -19.83
C HIS A 289 -16.41 -10.66 -18.73
N SER A 290 -15.07 -10.67 -18.59
CA SER A 290 -14.38 -11.50 -17.58
C SER A 290 -14.84 -11.26 -16.13
N SER A 291 -15.48 -10.14 -15.83
CA SER A 291 -16.08 -9.89 -14.52
C SER A 291 -17.38 -10.65 -14.27
N ALA A 292 -17.99 -11.21 -15.31
CA ALA A 292 -19.25 -11.96 -15.26
C ALA A 292 -19.07 -13.46 -15.55
N PHE A 293 -17.83 -13.93 -15.66
CA PHE A 293 -17.47 -15.31 -16.02
C PHE A 293 -17.22 -16.18 -14.78
#